data_4631846060e64df194223e779a6376cd
#
_entry.id   4631846060e64df194223e779a6376cd
#
_cell.length_a   1.000
_cell.length_b   1.000
_cell.length_c   1.000
_cell.angle_alpha   90.00
_cell.angle_beta   90.00
_cell.angle_gamma   90.00
#
_symmetry.space_group_name_H-M   'P 1'
#
loop_
_entity.id
_entity.type
_entity.pdbx_description
1 polymer ?
#
loop_
_entity_poly.entity_id
_entity_poly.type
_entity_poly.pdbx_seq_one_letter_code
_entity_poly.pdbx_strand_id
1 'polypeptide(L)'
;DELYERLLERYSALYVMPKLQLERRISELQERGYSREEAVRILYEETFGPPQRAPFPPPPPPPPKAERGVLDLMPGAFNAYTHSPCLVLAVLLKDSLSYVSSAAVLGLMLYLISEAARAGGTITLGAVLRAIVGNARLIACAAAVGVVVVLVSALSSSVYWAALIRASLKLMRGERAGVNDLAASIADLPRVARALLVAEALRSVPLVPLAALLVQLLLSPRVACPECLAVLLAFASAALLFALWYIVMSLLTLFTPHEVVLGGKGALRAVAGSVLMAKRAIGDLVLYALLTLAIEVCATAASAALAWLHVSIATLASFAIAAVAKPVLDVSITGVYALRTGRRVESWRERAPLLSAASRYLRAGVRELARFVRDPGSAPFVALAAASLAASWVVGDYLGRGALAPLSRLLVKRGRLSPFISETLPVSVVWEVFLNNWKVAAMCSLGGFFHVVPPLAALVNGLVLGLVTARLEPLEAAILIAPHGAVELPAFVLSVAAGMRLSFYLATRREGLTEALRRAALIAVGLAIPLLAAAVIEAFVTPQLARAVLGWR
;
A
#
# COMPACT_ATOMS: atom_id res chain seq x y z
N ASP A 1 27.75 52.15 -6.93
CA ASP A 1 26.39 51.89 -6.45
C ASP A 1 25.92 50.44 -6.69
N GLU A 2 26.21 49.84 -7.84
CA GLU A 2 25.78 48.46 -8.14
C GLU A 2 26.37 47.40 -7.17
N LEU A 3 27.64 47.55 -6.77
CA LEU A 3 28.28 46.65 -5.81
C LEU A 3 27.66 46.76 -4.41
N TYR A 4 27.29 47.97 -4.00
CA TYR A 4 26.61 48.22 -2.73
C TYR A 4 25.24 47.56 -2.70
N GLU A 5 24.44 47.69 -3.76
CA GLU A 5 23.09 47.08 -3.84
C GLU A 5 23.17 45.55 -3.77
N ARG A 6 24.09 44.92 -4.47
CA ARG A 6 24.31 43.47 -4.39
C ARG A 6 24.76 43.00 -2.99
N LEU A 7 25.61 43.77 -2.33
CA LEU A 7 25.97 43.52 -0.94
C LEU A 7 24.76 43.64 -0.02
N LEU A 8 23.94 44.67 -0.19
CA LEU A 8 22.75 44.91 0.61
C LEU A 8 21.71 43.78 0.44
N GLU A 9 21.54 43.30 -0.78
CA GLU A 9 20.69 42.14 -1.06
C GLU A 9 21.19 40.87 -0.32
N ARG A 10 22.50 40.64 -0.34
CA ARG A 10 23.10 39.50 0.38
C ARG A 10 22.96 39.64 1.89
N TYR A 11 23.18 40.84 2.43
CA TYR A 11 23.02 41.14 3.85
C TYR A 11 21.56 41.04 4.28
N SER A 12 20.58 41.35 3.39
CA SER A 12 19.15 41.18 3.66
C SER A 12 18.76 39.72 3.89
N ALA A 13 19.48 38.79 3.29
CA ALA A 13 19.28 37.36 3.51
C ALA A 13 19.89 36.82 4.81
N LEU A 14 20.82 37.59 5.44
CA LEU A 14 21.61 37.12 6.59
C LEU A 14 21.29 37.87 7.89
N TYR A 15 20.84 39.11 7.83
CA TYR A 15 20.71 39.97 9.01
C TYR A 15 19.32 40.64 9.10
N VAL A 16 18.84 40.83 10.31
CA VAL A 16 17.55 41.48 10.60
C VAL A 16 17.59 42.99 10.26
N MET A 17 18.76 43.64 10.35
CA MET A 17 19.00 45.02 9.98
C MET A 17 20.13 45.15 8.96
N PRO A 18 19.89 44.75 7.70
CA PRO A 18 20.95 44.58 6.71
C PRO A 18 21.73 45.86 6.41
N LYS A 19 21.04 46.97 6.22
CA LYS A 19 21.65 48.26 5.92
C LYS A 19 22.56 48.75 7.05
N LEU A 20 22.12 48.62 8.30
CA LEU A 20 22.89 49.04 9.48
C LEU A 20 24.17 48.19 9.62
N GLN A 21 24.09 46.90 9.40
CA GLN A 21 25.23 45.99 9.47
C GLN A 21 26.24 46.25 8.34
N LEU A 22 25.75 46.51 7.13
CA LEU A 22 26.61 46.82 5.98
C LEU A 22 27.35 48.17 6.21
N GLU A 23 26.61 49.24 6.59
CA GLU A 23 27.22 50.53 6.85
C GLU A 23 28.23 50.48 8.02
N ARG A 24 27.95 49.71 9.07
CA ARG A 24 28.92 49.48 10.17
C ARG A 24 30.23 48.86 9.65
N ARG A 25 30.16 47.83 8.81
CA ARG A 25 31.36 47.21 8.23
C ARG A 25 32.10 48.15 7.30
N ILE A 26 31.41 48.98 6.54
CA ILE A 26 32.02 50.03 5.73
C ILE A 26 32.74 51.03 6.61
N SER A 27 32.13 51.50 7.71
CA SER A 27 32.73 52.43 8.65
C SER A 27 34.00 51.84 9.33
N GLU A 28 33.97 50.56 9.72
CA GLU A 28 35.14 49.87 10.28
C GLU A 28 36.33 49.85 9.30
N LEU A 29 36.09 49.75 8.00
CA LEU A 29 37.15 49.83 6.97
C LEU A 29 37.58 51.26 6.71
N GLN A 30 36.69 52.23 6.80
CA GLN A 30 37.03 53.64 6.68
C GLN A 30 37.92 54.13 7.85
N GLU A 31 37.67 53.63 9.06
CA GLU A 31 38.54 53.88 10.23
C GLU A 31 39.97 53.31 10.05
N ARG A 32 40.12 52.31 9.17
CA ARG A 32 41.43 51.74 8.79
C ARG A 32 42.11 52.48 7.62
N GLY A 33 41.49 53.58 7.15
CA GLY A 33 42.05 54.48 6.15
C GLY A 33 41.62 54.21 4.71
N TYR A 34 40.69 53.29 4.48
CA TYR A 34 40.14 53.05 3.14
C TYR A 34 39.05 54.08 2.80
N SER A 35 38.97 54.48 1.53
CA SER A 35 37.82 55.26 1.02
C SER A 35 36.54 54.43 1.04
N ARG A 36 35.36 55.10 1.02
CA ARG A 36 34.06 54.37 1.03
C ARG A 36 33.95 53.39 -0.18
N GLU A 37 34.44 53.82 -1.33
CA GLU A 37 34.40 52.98 -2.53
C GLU A 37 35.28 51.75 -2.42
N GLU A 38 36.50 51.92 -1.85
CA GLU A 38 37.42 50.81 -1.58
C GLU A 38 36.85 49.87 -0.55
N ALA A 39 36.21 50.38 0.51
CA ALA A 39 35.60 49.56 1.55
C ALA A 39 34.46 48.71 1.00
N VAL A 40 33.60 49.28 0.13
CA VAL A 40 32.52 48.54 -0.56
C VAL A 40 33.12 47.47 -1.47
N ARG A 41 34.20 47.77 -2.17
CA ARG A 41 34.87 46.81 -3.06
C ARG A 41 35.51 45.67 -2.30
N ILE A 42 36.17 45.94 -1.20
CA ILE A 42 36.78 44.94 -0.31
C ILE A 42 35.70 44.00 0.25
N LEU A 43 34.58 44.55 0.76
CA LEU A 43 33.47 43.76 1.28
C LEU A 43 32.82 42.93 0.19
N TYR A 44 32.73 43.44 -1.04
CA TYR A 44 32.21 42.68 -2.16
C TYR A 44 33.14 41.51 -2.52
N GLU A 45 34.45 41.73 -2.58
CA GLU A 45 35.44 40.70 -2.83
C GLU A 45 35.48 39.63 -1.72
N GLU A 46 35.32 40.04 -0.44
CA GLU A 46 35.18 39.11 0.69
C GLU A 46 33.91 38.27 0.62
N THR A 47 32.80 38.85 0.13
CA THR A 47 31.49 38.21 0.11
C THR A 47 31.27 37.33 -1.12
N PHE A 48 31.76 37.74 -2.27
CA PHE A 48 31.49 37.09 -3.56
C PHE A 48 32.75 36.56 -4.27
N GLY A 49 33.94 36.82 -3.70
CA GLY A 49 35.23 36.54 -4.31
C GLY A 49 35.65 37.65 -5.30
N PRO A 50 36.95 37.64 -5.74
CA PRO A 50 37.45 38.64 -6.70
C PRO A 50 36.61 38.59 -7.98
N PRO A 51 36.33 39.77 -8.60
CA PRO A 51 35.54 39.83 -9.82
C PRO A 51 36.19 38.96 -10.90
N GLN A 52 35.56 37.86 -11.25
CA GLN A 52 36.03 37.03 -12.34
C GLN A 52 36.02 37.89 -13.60
N ARG A 53 37.21 38.01 -14.28
CA ARG A 53 37.30 38.61 -15.60
C ARG A 53 36.17 38.03 -16.46
N ALA A 54 35.43 38.92 -17.13
CA ALA A 54 34.26 38.57 -17.93
C ALA A 54 34.44 37.19 -18.59
N PRO A 55 33.62 36.21 -18.24
CA PRO A 55 33.78 34.90 -18.84
C PRO A 55 33.57 35.04 -20.36
N PHE A 56 34.32 34.26 -21.11
CA PHE A 56 33.97 33.95 -22.49
C PHE A 56 32.45 33.86 -22.66
N PRO A 57 31.88 34.33 -23.78
CA PRO A 57 30.44 34.20 -24.00
C PRO A 57 30.03 32.81 -23.57
N PRO A 58 28.98 32.69 -22.73
CA PRO A 58 28.60 31.38 -22.19
C PRO A 58 28.53 30.41 -23.37
N PRO A 59 29.10 29.21 -23.22
CA PRO A 59 28.97 28.19 -24.25
C PRO A 59 27.49 28.13 -24.64
N PRO A 60 27.15 27.97 -25.92
CA PRO A 60 25.77 27.88 -26.37
C PRO A 60 25.06 26.92 -25.42
N PRO A 61 23.82 27.26 -24.93
CA PRO A 61 23.12 26.43 -23.99
C PRO A 61 23.19 24.99 -24.50
N PRO A 62 23.55 24.01 -23.68
CA PRO A 62 23.61 22.64 -24.12
C PRO A 62 22.28 22.34 -24.81
N PRO A 63 22.28 21.62 -25.94
CA PRO A 63 21.03 21.30 -26.65
C PRO A 63 20.03 20.80 -25.60
N PRO A 64 18.74 21.20 -25.70
CA PRO A 64 17.74 20.84 -24.70
C PRO A 64 17.88 19.33 -24.45
N LYS A 65 18.28 18.97 -23.22
CA LYS A 65 18.43 17.56 -22.85
C LYS A 65 17.11 16.93 -23.22
N ALA A 66 17.16 15.93 -24.10
CA ALA A 66 15.99 15.18 -24.52
C ALA A 66 15.13 14.94 -23.27
N GLU A 67 13.87 15.40 -23.30
CA GLU A 67 12.99 15.34 -22.15
C GLU A 67 12.85 13.87 -21.74
N ARG A 68 13.47 13.49 -20.64
CA ARG A 68 13.40 12.11 -20.14
C ARG A 68 11.96 11.80 -19.76
N GLY A 69 11.41 10.80 -20.43
CA GLY A 69 10.06 10.28 -20.16
C GLY A 69 10.05 9.15 -19.14
N VAL A 70 8.87 8.55 -18.94
CA VAL A 70 8.65 7.43 -18.00
C VAL A 70 9.61 6.26 -18.29
N LEU A 71 9.81 5.87 -19.57
CA LEU A 71 10.67 4.74 -19.94
C LEU A 71 12.14 4.98 -19.58
N ASP A 72 12.63 6.19 -19.77
CA ASP A 72 14.03 6.54 -19.47
C ASP A 72 14.33 6.47 -17.96
N LEU A 73 13.30 6.63 -17.15
CA LEU A 73 13.42 6.59 -15.68
C LEU A 73 13.20 5.19 -15.09
N MET A 74 12.58 4.26 -15.82
CA MET A 74 12.26 2.92 -15.29
C MET A 74 13.47 2.13 -14.78
N PRO A 75 14.61 2.04 -15.46
CA PRO A 75 15.77 1.29 -14.96
C PRO A 75 16.26 1.82 -13.62
N GLY A 76 16.34 3.16 -13.50
CA GLY A 76 16.68 3.81 -12.24
C GLY A 76 15.64 3.60 -11.14
N ALA A 77 14.35 3.68 -11.48
CA ALA A 77 13.26 3.42 -10.57
C ALA A 77 13.25 1.97 -10.05
N PHE A 78 13.54 1.00 -10.92
CA PHE A 78 13.68 -0.40 -10.53
C PHE A 78 14.84 -0.59 -9.53
N ASN A 79 16.01 -0.03 -9.83
CA ASN A 79 17.15 -0.05 -8.92
C ASN A 79 16.82 0.60 -7.57
N ALA A 80 16.17 1.77 -7.59
CA ALA A 80 15.74 2.45 -6.37
C ALA A 80 14.75 1.64 -5.55
N TYR A 81 13.75 1.06 -6.18
CA TYR A 81 12.71 0.28 -5.51
C TYR A 81 13.30 -0.97 -4.85
N THR A 82 14.07 -1.76 -5.60
CA THR A 82 14.61 -3.03 -5.12
C THR A 82 15.66 -2.88 -4.02
N HIS A 83 16.33 -1.73 -3.93
CA HIS A 83 17.35 -1.47 -2.92
C HIS A 83 16.90 -0.55 -1.77
N SER A 84 15.65 -0.07 -1.80
CA SER A 84 15.11 0.81 -0.75
C SER A 84 14.02 0.12 0.07
N PRO A 85 14.33 -0.33 1.30
CA PRO A 85 13.32 -0.93 2.17
C PRO A 85 12.16 0.00 2.47
N CYS A 86 12.39 1.31 2.45
CA CYS A 86 11.35 2.32 2.69
C CYS A 86 10.22 2.25 1.64
N LEU A 87 10.55 2.04 0.37
CA LEU A 87 9.57 1.92 -0.70
C LEU A 87 8.75 0.62 -0.58
N VAL A 88 9.42 -0.49 -0.23
CA VAL A 88 8.73 -1.78 0.01
C VAL A 88 7.82 -1.67 1.23
N LEU A 89 8.27 -1.03 2.31
CA LEU A 89 7.46 -0.80 3.50
C LEU A 89 6.22 0.07 3.21
N ALA A 90 6.33 1.06 2.32
CA ALA A 90 5.19 1.87 1.91
C ALA A 90 4.09 1.02 1.24
N VAL A 91 4.47 0.05 0.41
CA VAL A 91 3.53 -0.91 -0.21
C VAL A 91 2.88 -1.78 0.86
N LEU A 92 3.66 -2.37 1.75
CA LEU A 92 3.15 -3.24 2.82
C LEU A 92 2.23 -2.49 3.78
N LEU A 93 2.52 -1.23 4.11
CA LEU A 93 1.64 -0.38 4.93
C LEU A 93 0.32 -0.07 4.21
N LYS A 94 0.37 0.24 2.91
CA LYS A 94 -0.82 0.40 2.09
C LYS A 94 -1.68 -0.85 2.16
N ASP A 95 -1.09 -2.02 1.92
CA ASP A 95 -1.79 -3.30 1.91
C ASP A 95 -2.33 -3.68 3.30
N SER A 96 -1.62 -3.32 4.38
CA SER A 96 -2.08 -3.57 5.76
C SER A 96 -3.45 -2.93 6.02
N LEU A 97 -3.64 -1.71 5.56
CA LEU A 97 -4.91 -1.02 5.78
C LEU A 97 -6.04 -1.58 4.92
N SER A 98 -5.72 -2.15 3.74
CA SER A 98 -6.71 -2.80 2.88
C SER A 98 -7.38 -4.01 3.55
N TYR A 99 -6.73 -4.60 4.57
CA TYR A 99 -7.30 -5.67 5.38
C TYR A 99 -8.61 -5.25 6.08
N VAL A 100 -8.70 -3.99 6.51
CA VAL A 100 -9.92 -3.42 7.13
C VAL A 100 -11.08 -3.44 6.13
N SER A 101 -10.82 -3.05 4.87
CA SER A 101 -11.83 -3.11 3.81
C SER A 101 -12.28 -4.54 3.54
N SER A 102 -11.31 -5.48 3.46
CA SER A 102 -11.61 -6.89 3.25
C SER A 102 -12.44 -7.49 4.39
N ALA A 103 -12.12 -7.14 5.64
CA ALA A 103 -12.88 -7.58 6.81
C ALA A 103 -14.31 -7.00 6.82
N ALA A 104 -14.48 -5.74 6.45
CA ALA A 104 -15.80 -5.10 6.34
C ALA A 104 -16.65 -5.77 5.25
N VAL A 105 -16.07 -6.06 4.08
CA VAL A 105 -16.75 -6.78 3.00
C VAL A 105 -17.10 -8.20 3.44
N LEU A 106 -16.18 -8.91 4.09
CA LEU A 106 -16.45 -10.25 4.64
C LEU A 106 -17.61 -10.22 5.63
N GLY A 107 -17.63 -9.26 6.56
CA GLY A 107 -18.71 -9.07 7.52
C GLY A 107 -20.07 -8.86 6.83
N LEU A 108 -20.11 -8.03 5.78
CA LEU A 108 -21.31 -7.83 4.97
C LEU A 108 -21.73 -9.13 4.28
N MET A 109 -20.80 -9.88 3.68
CA MET A 109 -21.08 -11.15 3.04
C MET A 109 -21.63 -12.20 4.02
N LEU A 110 -21.04 -12.30 5.22
CA LEU A 110 -21.53 -13.18 6.27
C LEU A 110 -22.96 -12.81 6.71
N TYR A 111 -23.24 -11.50 6.81
CA TYR A 111 -24.57 -11.02 7.14
C TYR A 111 -25.58 -11.35 6.02
N LEU A 112 -25.24 -11.13 4.75
CA LEU A 112 -26.09 -11.47 3.61
C LEU A 112 -26.39 -12.98 3.53
N ILE A 113 -25.38 -13.82 3.75
CA ILE A 113 -25.53 -15.28 3.80
C ILE A 113 -26.48 -15.69 4.93
N SER A 114 -26.34 -15.08 6.12
CA SER A 114 -27.19 -15.38 7.25
C SER A 114 -28.65 -15.00 6.99
N GLU A 115 -28.91 -13.86 6.35
CA GLU A 115 -30.26 -13.44 5.96
C GLU A 115 -30.86 -14.35 4.89
N ALA A 116 -30.08 -14.69 3.86
CA ALA A 116 -30.53 -15.60 2.81
C ALA A 116 -30.86 -17.01 3.39
N ALA A 117 -30.07 -17.49 4.33
CA ALA A 117 -30.32 -18.77 5.02
C ALA A 117 -31.59 -18.74 5.88
N ARG A 118 -31.88 -17.62 6.56
CA ARG A 118 -33.12 -17.44 7.34
C ARG A 118 -34.35 -17.44 6.46
N ALA A 119 -34.26 -16.93 5.22
CA ALA A 119 -35.35 -16.93 4.25
C ALA A 119 -35.68 -18.33 3.66
N GLY A 120 -34.97 -19.40 4.10
CA GLY A 120 -35.25 -20.79 3.70
C GLY A 120 -34.92 -21.14 2.26
N GLY A 121 -34.16 -20.28 1.57
CA GLY A 121 -33.81 -20.44 0.14
C GLY A 121 -32.43 -21.04 -0.10
N THR A 122 -32.22 -21.61 -1.27
CA THR A 122 -30.87 -21.87 -1.81
C THR A 122 -30.16 -20.54 -2.02
N ILE A 123 -28.89 -20.47 -1.61
CA ILE A 123 -28.05 -19.25 -1.75
C ILE A 123 -27.74 -19.05 -3.24
N THR A 124 -28.66 -18.38 -3.95
CA THR A 124 -28.45 -17.94 -5.33
C THR A 124 -28.20 -16.44 -5.37
N LEU A 125 -27.47 -15.97 -6.39
CA LEU A 125 -27.23 -14.53 -6.58
C LEU A 125 -28.56 -13.75 -6.61
N GLY A 126 -29.60 -14.29 -7.26
CA GLY A 126 -30.92 -13.68 -7.31
C GLY A 126 -31.63 -13.61 -5.96
N ALA A 127 -31.44 -14.61 -5.07
CA ALA A 127 -31.97 -14.57 -3.70
C ALA A 127 -31.29 -13.49 -2.87
N VAL A 128 -29.96 -13.38 -2.96
CA VAL A 128 -29.15 -12.35 -2.28
C VAL A 128 -29.55 -10.95 -2.77
N LEU A 129 -29.68 -10.73 -4.07
CA LEU A 129 -30.06 -9.43 -4.62
C LEU A 129 -31.47 -9.02 -4.17
N ARG A 130 -32.47 -9.95 -4.21
CA ARG A 130 -33.82 -9.67 -3.68
C ARG A 130 -33.82 -9.35 -2.19
N ALA A 131 -33.00 -10.06 -1.39
CA ALA A 131 -32.87 -9.77 0.01
C ALA A 131 -32.32 -8.36 0.27
N ILE A 132 -31.34 -7.92 -0.52
CA ILE A 132 -30.76 -6.57 -0.41
C ILE A 132 -31.83 -5.52 -0.76
N VAL A 133 -32.49 -5.67 -1.91
CA VAL A 133 -33.43 -4.66 -2.42
C VAL A 133 -34.67 -4.57 -1.53
N GLY A 134 -35.14 -5.70 -0.97
CA GLY A 134 -36.32 -5.73 -0.08
C GLY A 134 -36.03 -5.28 1.36
N ASN A 135 -34.78 -5.02 1.73
CA ASN A 135 -34.41 -4.74 3.12
C ASN A 135 -33.59 -3.45 3.23
N ALA A 136 -34.22 -2.37 3.70
CA ALA A 136 -33.57 -1.07 3.89
C ALA A 136 -32.32 -1.14 4.81
N ARG A 137 -32.30 -2.05 5.79
CA ARG A 137 -31.15 -2.24 6.68
C ARG A 137 -29.94 -2.80 5.92
N LEU A 138 -30.18 -3.75 4.99
CA LEU A 138 -29.12 -4.31 4.15
C LEU A 138 -28.54 -3.27 3.20
N ILE A 139 -29.40 -2.41 2.62
CA ILE A 139 -28.95 -1.29 1.78
C ILE A 139 -28.09 -0.33 2.62
N ALA A 140 -28.54 0.02 3.82
CA ALA A 140 -27.79 0.89 4.73
C ALA A 140 -26.44 0.27 5.13
N CYS A 141 -26.42 -1.02 5.46
CA CYS A 141 -25.15 -1.74 5.76
C CYS A 141 -24.20 -1.77 4.56
N ALA A 142 -24.70 -2.06 3.36
CA ALA A 142 -23.90 -2.06 2.14
C ALA A 142 -23.33 -0.67 1.83
N ALA A 143 -24.14 0.38 2.00
CA ALA A 143 -23.69 1.77 1.84
C ALA A 143 -22.62 2.14 2.88
N ALA A 144 -22.81 1.77 4.15
CA ALA A 144 -21.83 2.00 5.22
C ALA A 144 -20.50 1.29 4.93
N VAL A 145 -20.54 0.02 4.50
CA VAL A 145 -19.33 -0.72 4.07
C VAL A 145 -18.68 -0.03 2.88
N GLY A 146 -19.45 0.43 1.89
CA GLY A 146 -18.93 1.20 0.75
C GLY A 146 -18.17 2.46 1.21
N VAL A 147 -18.73 3.24 2.13
CA VAL A 147 -18.08 4.42 2.71
C VAL A 147 -16.77 4.03 3.42
N VAL A 148 -16.79 2.97 4.23
CA VAL A 148 -15.58 2.47 4.92
C VAL A 148 -14.52 2.08 3.90
N VAL A 149 -14.86 1.35 2.84
CA VAL A 149 -13.94 0.95 1.77
C VAL A 149 -13.30 2.18 1.10
N VAL A 150 -14.09 3.21 0.77
CA VAL A 150 -13.58 4.45 0.14
C VAL A 150 -12.63 5.19 1.09
N LEU A 151 -13.01 5.37 2.35
CA LEU A 151 -12.18 6.07 3.35
C LEU A 151 -10.86 5.32 3.60
N VAL A 152 -10.94 4.00 3.76
CA VAL A 152 -9.76 3.14 3.95
C VAL A 152 -8.86 3.16 2.72
N SER A 153 -9.43 3.11 1.51
CA SER A 153 -8.67 3.19 0.26
C SER A 153 -7.94 4.54 0.12
N ALA A 154 -8.62 5.64 0.42
CA ALA A 154 -8.02 6.97 0.38
C ALA A 154 -6.87 7.11 1.40
N LEU A 155 -7.07 6.62 2.63
CA LEU A 155 -6.04 6.64 3.67
C LEU A 155 -4.86 5.74 3.30
N SER A 156 -5.12 4.54 2.83
CA SER A 156 -4.13 3.57 2.35
C SER A 156 -3.28 4.16 1.22
N SER A 157 -3.94 4.75 0.22
CA SER A 157 -3.27 5.42 -0.89
C SER A 157 -2.47 6.64 -0.44
N SER A 158 -2.94 7.38 0.57
CA SER A 158 -2.21 8.55 1.11
C SER A 158 -0.89 8.14 1.78
N VAL A 159 -0.90 7.06 2.55
CA VAL A 159 0.33 6.49 3.16
C VAL A 159 1.32 6.10 2.07
N TYR A 160 0.85 5.38 1.08
CA TYR A 160 1.67 4.93 -0.04
C TYR A 160 2.31 6.11 -0.80
N TRP A 161 1.49 7.04 -1.28
CA TRP A 161 1.98 8.15 -2.10
C TRP A 161 2.87 9.12 -1.32
N ALA A 162 2.51 9.45 -0.07
CA ALA A 162 3.33 10.35 0.74
C ALA A 162 4.74 9.76 0.99
N ALA A 163 4.82 8.47 1.32
CA ALA A 163 6.08 7.78 1.54
C ALA A 163 6.88 7.60 0.24
N LEU A 164 6.21 7.16 -0.85
CA LEU A 164 6.84 6.92 -2.14
C LEU A 164 7.44 8.21 -2.72
N ILE A 165 6.69 9.32 -2.72
CA ILE A 165 7.15 10.59 -3.26
C ILE A 165 8.39 11.10 -2.51
N ARG A 166 8.36 11.10 -1.17
CA ARG A 166 9.51 11.56 -0.36
C ARG A 166 10.75 10.68 -0.54
N ALA A 167 10.57 9.36 -0.47
CA ALA A 167 11.65 8.41 -0.66
C ALA A 167 12.24 8.49 -2.07
N SER A 168 11.39 8.53 -3.10
CA SER A 168 11.83 8.63 -4.50
C SER A 168 12.66 9.88 -4.75
N LEU A 169 12.25 11.04 -4.23
CA LEU A 169 13.02 12.28 -4.41
C LEU A 169 14.41 12.23 -3.76
N LYS A 170 14.53 11.65 -2.57
CA LYS A 170 15.85 11.46 -1.95
C LYS A 170 16.73 10.55 -2.80
N LEU A 171 16.17 9.43 -3.26
CA LEU A 171 16.87 8.50 -4.11
C LEU A 171 17.31 9.15 -5.43
N MET A 172 16.47 10.00 -6.03
CA MET A 172 16.78 10.78 -7.23
C MET A 172 17.92 11.78 -7.05
N ARG A 173 18.19 12.21 -5.81
CA ARG A 173 19.33 13.07 -5.44
C ARG A 173 20.57 12.28 -5.05
N GLY A 174 20.57 10.96 -5.21
CA GLY A 174 21.67 10.10 -4.75
C GLY A 174 21.74 9.90 -3.23
N GLU A 175 20.77 10.41 -2.48
CA GLU A 175 20.65 10.24 -1.03
C GLU A 175 20.11 8.85 -0.67
N ARG A 176 20.26 8.45 0.60
CA ARG A 176 19.67 7.20 1.11
C ARG A 176 18.27 7.49 1.65
N ALA A 177 17.26 6.78 1.15
CA ALA A 177 15.94 6.77 1.76
C ALA A 177 15.85 5.64 2.80
N GLY A 178 15.33 5.97 3.97
CA GLY A 178 15.19 5.04 5.11
C GLY A 178 13.84 5.13 5.79
N VAL A 179 13.66 4.40 6.89
CA VAL A 179 12.42 4.38 7.69
C VAL A 179 12.08 5.77 8.26
N ASN A 180 13.09 6.63 8.47
CA ASN A 180 12.90 8.02 8.88
C ASN A 180 12.08 8.83 7.86
N ASP A 181 12.23 8.54 6.57
CA ASP A 181 11.49 9.22 5.51
C ASP A 181 10.03 8.79 5.45
N LEU A 182 9.80 7.51 5.78
CA LEU A 182 8.46 6.99 5.98
C LEU A 182 7.79 7.68 7.19
N ALA A 183 8.50 7.77 8.32
CA ALA A 183 8.00 8.48 9.50
C ALA A 183 7.72 9.96 9.22
N ALA A 184 8.59 10.64 8.47
CA ALA A 184 8.40 12.04 8.07
C ALA A 184 7.19 12.23 7.13
N SER A 185 6.81 11.22 6.36
CA SER A 185 5.65 11.28 5.46
C SER A 185 4.32 11.33 6.21
N ILE A 186 4.29 10.92 7.49
CA ILE A 186 3.09 10.90 8.33
C ILE A 186 2.48 12.31 8.49
N ALA A 187 3.32 13.34 8.56
CA ALA A 187 2.86 14.72 8.64
C ALA A 187 2.02 15.15 7.43
N ASP A 188 2.22 14.54 6.27
CA ASP A 188 1.48 14.83 5.05
C ASP A 188 0.18 14.03 4.93
N LEU A 189 0.01 12.94 5.68
CA LEU A 189 -1.14 12.03 5.53
C LEU A 189 -2.50 12.72 5.54
N PRO A 190 -2.82 13.61 6.52
CA PRO A 190 -4.14 14.24 6.54
C PRO A 190 -4.38 15.16 5.33
N ARG A 191 -3.32 15.77 4.80
CA ARG A 191 -3.42 16.64 3.62
C ARG A 191 -3.59 15.82 2.34
N VAL A 192 -2.80 14.76 2.19
CA VAL A 192 -2.86 13.85 1.03
C VAL A 192 -4.19 13.10 1.02
N ALA A 193 -4.64 12.57 2.18
CA ALA A 193 -5.91 11.87 2.29
C ALA A 193 -7.10 12.76 1.89
N ARG A 194 -7.16 14.00 2.38
CA ARG A 194 -8.20 14.96 1.97
C ARG A 194 -8.18 15.24 0.47
N ALA A 195 -7.00 15.40 -0.11
CA ALA A 195 -6.89 15.65 -1.54
C ALA A 195 -7.29 14.44 -2.39
N LEU A 196 -6.93 13.23 -1.94
CA LEU A 196 -7.36 12.00 -2.59
C LEU A 196 -8.87 11.75 -2.46
N LEU A 197 -9.47 12.08 -1.30
CA LEU A 197 -10.93 12.00 -1.15
C LEU A 197 -11.66 12.96 -2.10
N VAL A 198 -11.16 14.18 -2.29
CA VAL A 198 -11.70 15.12 -3.29
C VAL A 198 -11.55 14.56 -4.70
N ALA A 199 -10.38 14.01 -5.03
CA ALA A 199 -10.16 13.38 -6.32
C ALA A 199 -11.08 12.17 -6.54
N GLU A 200 -11.28 11.33 -5.52
CA GLU A 200 -12.15 10.17 -5.58
C GLU A 200 -13.63 10.57 -5.70
N ALA A 201 -14.06 11.61 -4.99
CA ALA A 201 -15.40 12.16 -5.15
C ALA A 201 -15.65 12.59 -6.61
N LEU A 202 -14.68 13.29 -7.23
CA LEU A 202 -14.80 13.68 -8.65
C LEU A 202 -14.85 12.49 -9.61
N ARG A 203 -14.07 11.43 -9.34
CA ARG A 203 -14.06 10.19 -10.13
C ARG A 203 -15.40 9.46 -10.02
N SER A 204 -16.03 9.52 -8.84
CA SER A 204 -17.24 8.76 -8.51
C SER A 204 -18.54 9.49 -8.85
N VAL A 205 -18.51 10.73 -9.32
CA VAL A 205 -19.73 11.50 -9.67
C VAL A 205 -20.73 10.71 -10.53
N PRO A 206 -20.31 10.00 -11.60
CA PRO A 206 -21.27 9.27 -12.43
C PRO A 206 -21.76 7.94 -11.82
N LEU A 207 -21.27 7.53 -10.64
CA LEU A 207 -21.79 6.34 -9.95
C LEU A 207 -23.22 6.54 -9.47
N VAL A 208 -23.62 7.77 -9.14
CA VAL A 208 -24.97 8.06 -8.63
C VAL A 208 -26.06 7.70 -9.66
N PRO A 209 -26.01 8.19 -10.91
CA PRO A 209 -26.99 7.78 -11.92
C PRO A 209 -26.88 6.29 -12.30
N LEU A 210 -25.67 5.70 -12.28
CA LEU A 210 -25.48 4.28 -12.54
C LEU A 210 -26.12 3.41 -11.45
N ALA A 211 -25.97 3.79 -10.17
CA ALA A 211 -26.60 3.11 -9.05
C ALA A 211 -28.14 3.22 -9.12
N ALA A 212 -28.66 4.39 -9.46
CA ALA A 212 -30.11 4.59 -9.65
C ALA A 212 -30.67 3.68 -10.77
N LEU A 213 -29.94 3.60 -11.89
CA LEU A 213 -30.34 2.71 -13.01
C LEU A 213 -30.27 1.22 -12.61
N LEU A 214 -29.25 0.83 -11.83
CA LEU A 214 -29.17 -0.54 -11.29
C LEU A 214 -30.32 -0.87 -10.35
N VAL A 215 -30.68 0.05 -9.44
CA VAL A 215 -31.82 -0.12 -8.52
C VAL A 215 -33.13 -0.25 -9.33
N GLN A 216 -33.31 0.60 -10.35
CA GLN A 216 -34.48 0.50 -11.24
C GLN A 216 -34.56 -0.85 -11.95
N LEU A 217 -33.41 -1.36 -12.45
CA LEU A 217 -33.33 -2.69 -13.09
C LEU A 217 -33.71 -3.81 -12.12
N LEU A 218 -33.19 -3.76 -10.87
CA LEU A 218 -33.44 -4.77 -9.85
C LEU A 218 -34.90 -4.76 -9.34
N LEU A 219 -35.56 -3.60 -9.33
CA LEU A 219 -36.94 -3.43 -8.93
C LEU A 219 -37.95 -3.79 -10.06
N SER A 220 -37.48 -3.94 -11.29
CA SER A 220 -38.35 -4.26 -12.43
C SER A 220 -38.85 -5.71 -12.33
N PRO A 221 -40.17 -5.94 -12.20
CA PRO A 221 -40.74 -7.27 -11.92
C PRO A 221 -40.69 -8.25 -13.10
N ARG A 222 -40.29 -7.80 -14.30
CA ARG A 222 -40.39 -8.57 -15.56
C ARG A 222 -39.02 -8.68 -16.26
N VAL A 223 -38.20 -9.62 -15.82
CA VAL A 223 -36.87 -9.86 -16.41
C VAL A 223 -36.88 -10.57 -17.77
N ALA A 224 -38.07 -10.96 -18.31
CA ALA A 224 -38.19 -11.73 -19.54
C ALA A 224 -38.83 -10.98 -20.74
N CYS A 225 -38.81 -9.64 -20.73
CA CYS A 225 -39.43 -8.81 -21.77
C CYS A 225 -38.35 -8.10 -22.64
N PRO A 226 -38.63 -7.75 -23.92
CA PRO A 226 -37.72 -6.96 -24.77
C PRO A 226 -37.26 -5.65 -24.14
N GLU A 227 -38.09 -5.05 -23.28
CA GLU A 227 -37.74 -3.86 -22.51
C GLU A 227 -36.57 -4.08 -21.54
N CYS A 228 -36.40 -5.31 -21.02
CA CYS A 228 -35.26 -5.64 -20.16
C CYS A 228 -33.93 -5.67 -20.91
N LEU A 229 -33.92 -6.07 -22.17
CA LEU A 229 -32.73 -6.00 -23.02
C LEU A 229 -32.30 -4.54 -23.22
N ALA A 230 -33.23 -3.63 -23.46
CA ALA A 230 -32.96 -2.21 -23.60
C ALA A 230 -32.39 -1.62 -22.30
N VAL A 231 -32.93 -1.97 -21.14
CA VAL A 231 -32.44 -1.54 -19.83
C VAL A 231 -31.03 -2.12 -19.54
N LEU A 232 -30.79 -3.40 -19.87
CA LEU A 232 -29.47 -4.02 -19.74
C LEU A 232 -28.44 -3.35 -20.65
N LEU A 233 -28.79 -3.05 -21.89
CA LEU A 233 -27.93 -2.32 -22.83
C LEU A 233 -27.64 -0.89 -22.34
N ALA A 234 -28.68 -0.20 -21.83
CA ALA A 234 -28.51 1.12 -21.24
C ALA A 234 -27.58 1.08 -20.01
N PHE A 235 -27.73 0.09 -19.13
CA PHE A 235 -26.86 -0.11 -17.99
C PHE A 235 -25.41 -0.43 -18.41
N ALA A 236 -25.22 -1.33 -19.39
CA ALA A 236 -23.90 -1.67 -19.91
C ALA A 236 -23.20 -0.44 -20.55
N SER A 237 -23.98 0.34 -21.33
CA SER A 237 -23.45 1.59 -21.92
C SER A 237 -23.09 2.62 -20.87
N ALA A 238 -23.92 2.82 -19.85
CA ALA A 238 -23.65 3.72 -18.74
C ALA A 238 -22.45 3.26 -17.92
N ALA A 239 -22.30 1.95 -17.69
CA ALA A 239 -21.13 1.38 -17.02
C ALA A 239 -19.84 1.59 -17.81
N LEU A 240 -19.87 1.44 -19.14
CA LEU A 240 -18.74 1.72 -20.02
C LEU A 240 -18.34 3.20 -19.99
N LEU A 241 -19.33 4.11 -20.07
CA LEU A 241 -19.09 5.55 -19.98
C LEU A 241 -18.51 5.94 -18.60
N PHE A 242 -19.02 5.33 -17.53
CA PHE A 242 -18.45 5.50 -16.20
C PHE A 242 -17.00 5.01 -16.12
N ALA A 243 -16.70 3.83 -16.66
CA ALA A 243 -15.34 3.30 -16.67
C ALA A 243 -14.39 4.24 -17.42
N LEU A 244 -14.80 4.75 -18.58
CA LEU A 244 -14.03 5.73 -19.36
C LEU A 244 -13.82 7.02 -18.57
N TRP A 245 -14.87 7.58 -17.99
CA TRP A 245 -14.78 8.76 -17.10
C TRP A 245 -13.80 8.52 -15.95
N TYR A 246 -13.94 7.38 -15.25
CA TYR A 246 -13.09 7.03 -14.11
C TYR A 246 -11.61 6.93 -14.51
N ILE A 247 -11.30 6.33 -15.66
CA ILE A 247 -9.94 6.24 -16.21
C ILE A 247 -9.39 7.65 -16.50
N VAL A 248 -10.14 8.46 -17.24
CA VAL A 248 -9.72 9.82 -17.61
C VAL A 248 -9.48 10.67 -16.35
N MET A 249 -10.43 10.66 -15.40
CA MET A 249 -10.28 11.40 -14.15
C MET A 249 -9.14 10.88 -13.28
N SER A 250 -8.88 9.58 -13.29
CA SER A 250 -7.74 8.99 -12.58
C SER A 250 -6.41 9.47 -13.11
N LEU A 251 -6.27 9.59 -14.43
CA LEU A 251 -5.08 10.14 -15.07
C LEU A 251 -4.92 11.65 -14.79
N LEU A 252 -5.99 12.42 -14.92
CA LEU A 252 -5.97 13.86 -14.66
C LEU A 252 -5.63 14.19 -13.20
N THR A 253 -6.02 13.33 -12.26
CA THR A 253 -5.80 13.52 -10.83
C THR A 253 -4.59 12.74 -10.28
N LEU A 254 -3.78 12.10 -11.15
CA LEU A 254 -2.64 11.26 -10.75
C LEU A 254 -1.58 12.03 -9.97
N PHE A 255 -1.33 13.28 -10.33
CA PHE A 255 -0.33 14.13 -9.68
C PHE A 255 -0.85 14.85 -8.43
N THR A 256 -2.10 14.62 -8.00
CA THR A 256 -2.68 15.26 -6.80
C THR A 256 -1.81 15.05 -5.54
N PRO A 257 -1.34 13.83 -5.20
CA PRO A 257 -0.43 13.64 -4.07
C PRO A 257 0.88 14.41 -4.20
N HIS A 258 1.43 14.50 -5.42
CA HIS A 258 2.66 15.24 -5.69
C HIS A 258 2.49 16.74 -5.44
N GLU A 259 1.36 17.31 -5.85
CA GLU A 259 1.00 18.72 -5.63
C GLU A 259 0.83 19.04 -4.14
N VAL A 260 0.37 18.07 -3.32
CA VAL A 260 0.29 18.22 -1.87
C VAL A 260 1.67 18.12 -1.23
N VAL A 261 2.41 17.03 -1.51
CA VAL A 261 3.67 16.70 -0.81
C VAL A 261 4.79 17.64 -1.23
N LEU A 262 4.88 17.99 -2.51
CA LEU A 262 5.95 18.79 -3.09
C LEU A 262 5.57 20.25 -3.29
N GLY A 263 4.31 20.51 -3.63
CA GLY A 263 3.80 21.85 -3.87
C GLY A 263 3.20 22.52 -2.63
N GLY A 264 3.00 21.77 -1.52
CA GLY A 264 2.38 22.30 -0.29
C GLY A 264 0.93 22.75 -0.47
N LYS A 265 0.26 22.34 -1.56
CA LYS A 265 -1.08 22.85 -1.92
C LYS A 265 -2.19 22.19 -1.09
N GLY A 266 -3.24 22.96 -0.79
CA GLY A 266 -4.48 22.41 -0.22
C GLY A 266 -5.24 21.54 -1.23
N ALA A 267 -6.20 20.72 -0.76
CA ALA A 267 -6.84 19.65 -1.52
C ALA A 267 -7.37 20.08 -2.91
N LEU A 268 -8.22 21.10 -2.98
CA LEU A 268 -8.79 21.57 -4.25
C LEU A 268 -7.72 22.15 -5.20
N ARG A 269 -6.76 22.92 -4.65
CA ARG A 269 -5.66 23.49 -5.44
C ARG A 269 -4.71 22.39 -5.95
N ALA A 270 -4.55 21.32 -5.17
CA ALA A 270 -3.74 20.17 -5.57
C ALA A 270 -4.39 19.39 -6.73
N VAL A 271 -5.69 19.18 -6.69
CA VAL A 271 -6.46 18.57 -7.79
C VAL A 271 -6.36 19.43 -9.05
N ALA A 272 -6.61 20.76 -8.93
CA ALA A 272 -6.49 21.68 -10.06
C ALA A 272 -5.05 21.70 -10.63
N GLY A 273 -4.04 21.72 -9.76
CA GLY A 273 -2.62 21.63 -10.13
C GLY A 273 -2.30 20.32 -10.85
N SER A 274 -2.85 19.20 -10.40
CA SER A 274 -2.71 17.90 -11.03
C SER A 274 -3.24 17.90 -12.47
N VAL A 275 -4.42 18.48 -12.71
CA VAL A 275 -5.01 18.61 -14.06
C VAL A 275 -4.10 19.45 -14.98
N LEU A 276 -3.56 20.55 -14.48
CA LEU A 276 -2.62 21.38 -15.24
C LEU A 276 -1.31 20.62 -15.56
N MET A 277 -0.77 19.88 -14.58
CA MET A 277 0.41 19.06 -14.78
C MET A 277 0.14 17.90 -15.74
N ALA A 278 -1.03 17.27 -15.67
CA ALA A 278 -1.46 16.22 -16.58
C ALA A 278 -1.46 16.70 -18.04
N LYS A 279 -1.93 17.93 -18.31
CA LYS A 279 -1.87 18.53 -19.66
C LYS A 279 -0.43 18.71 -20.16
N ARG A 280 0.53 19.03 -19.27
CA ARG A 280 1.95 19.22 -19.63
C ARG A 280 2.68 17.90 -19.86
N ALA A 281 2.21 16.83 -19.23
CA ALA A 281 2.82 15.50 -19.26
C ALA A 281 1.90 14.47 -19.94
N ILE A 282 1.03 14.90 -20.87
CA ILE A 282 -0.01 14.03 -21.44
C ILE A 282 0.57 12.77 -22.11
N GLY A 283 1.67 12.89 -22.83
CA GLY A 283 2.36 11.76 -23.44
C GLY A 283 2.87 10.76 -22.41
N ASP A 284 3.49 11.25 -21.33
CA ASP A 284 3.96 10.42 -20.23
C ASP A 284 2.80 9.73 -19.50
N LEU A 285 1.66 10.42 -19.32
CA LEU A 285 0.47 9.86 -18.69
C LEU A 285 -0.20 8.78 -19.53
N VAL A 286 -0.31 9.00 -20.85
CA VAL A 286 -0.84 7.99 -21.77
C VAL A 286 0.06 6.76 -21.75
N LEU A 287 1.38 6.94 -21.80
CA LEU A 287 2.33 5.85 -21.70
C LEU A 287 2.25 5.13 -20.35
N TYR A 288 2.14 5.87 -19.24
CA TYR A 288 1.92 5.31 -17.92
C TYR A 288 0.64 4.48 -17.87
N ALA A 289 -0.47 4.95 -18.44
CA ALA A 289 -1.73 4.21 -18.51
C ALA A 289 -1.59 2.93 -19.34
N LEU A 290 -0.94 3.01 -20.50
CA LEU A 290 -0.69 1.85 -21.36
C LEU A 290 0.21 0.82 -20.68
N LEU A 291 1.27 1.26 -20.01
CA LEU A 291 2.15 0.37 -19.24
C LEU A 291 1.42 -0.26 -18.05
N THR A 292 0.59 0.51 -17.33
CA THR A 292 -0.24 -0.03 -16.26
C THR A 292 -1.19 -1.09 -16.79
N LEU A 293 -1.89 -0.81 -17.90
CA LEU A 293 -2.78 -1.77 -18.55
C LEU A 293 -2.01 -3.01 -19.04
N ALA A 294 -0.84 -2.83 -19.66
CA ALA A 294 0.00 -3.92 -20.10
C ALA A 294 0.45 -4.81 -18.91
N ILE A 295 0.84 -4.21 -17.79
CA ILE A 295 1.19 -4.94 -16.56
C ILE A 295 0.00 -5.78 -16.08
N GLU A 296 -1.20 -5.21 -16.01
CA GLU A 296 -2.42 -5.92 -15.57
C GLU A 296 -2.82 -7.03 -16.55
N VAL A 297 -2.78 -6.76 -17.85
CA VAL A 297 -3.07 -7.76 -18.89
C VAL A 297 -2.03 -8.87 -18.86
N CYS A 298 -0.73 -8.55 -18.79
CA CYS A 298 0.33 -9.54 -18.71
C CYS A 298 0.23 -10.36 -17.41
N ALA A 299 -0.08 -9.73 -16.28
CA ALA A 299 -0.29 -10.43 -15.01
C ALA A 299 -1.48 -11.40 -15.11
N THR A 300 -2.61 -10.95 -15.68
CA THR A 300 -3.82 -11.75 -15.86
C THR A 300 -3.57 -12.89 -16.87
N ALA A 301 -2.97 -12.58 -18.01
CA ALA A 301 -2.64 -13.57 -19.03
C ALA A 301 -1.61 -14.60 -18.54
N ALA A 302 -0.57 -14.16 -17.85
CA ALA A 302 0.40 -15.04 -17.20
C ALA A 302 -0.28 -15.92 -16.15
N SER A 303 -1.19 -15.35 -15.34
CA SER A 303 -1.96 -16.13 -14.38
C SER A 303 -2.85 -17.16 -15.06
N ALA A 304 -3.56 -16.79 -16.10
CA ALA A 304 -4.41 -17.71 -16.86
C ALA A 304 -3.58 -18.81 -17.54
N ALA A 305 -2.48 -18.44 -18.20
CA ALA A 305 -1.59 -19.41 -18.85
C ALA A 305 -0.90 -20.33 -17.84
N LEU A 306 -0.40 -19.78 -16.73
CA LEU A 306 0.26 -20.56 -15.69
C LEU A 306 -0.74 -21.37 -14.85
N ALA A 307 -2.02 -20.97 -14.78
CA ALA A 307 -3.07 -21.76 -14.14
C ALA A 307 -3.31 -23.11 -14.87
N TRP A 308 -3.08 -23.18 -16.18
CA TRP A 308 -3.06 -24.42 -16.93
C TRP A 308 -1.91 -25.35 -16.52
N LEU A 309 -0.76 -24.77 -16.16
CA LEU A 309 0.36 -25.52 -15.60
C LEU A 309 0.13 -25.74 -14.09
N HIS A 310 -0.21 -24.68 -13.38
CA HIS A 310 -0.46 -24.74 -11.95
C HIS A 310 -0.99 -23.41 -11.38
N VAL A 311 -2.09 -23.45 -10.62
CA VAL A 311 -2.73 -22.26 -10.03
C VAL A 311 -1.77 -21.47 -9.13
N SER A 312 -0.95 -22.17 -8.34
CA SER A 312 -0.03 -21.52 -7.40
C SER A 312 1.11 -20.78 -8.09
N ILE A 313 1.61 -21.27 -9.24
CA ILE A 313 2.62 -20.56 -10.04
C ILE A 313 2.02 -19.28 -10.62
N ALA A 314 0.77 -19.36 -11.05
CA ALA A 314 0.01 -18.22 -11.55
C ALA A 314 -0.13 -17.11 -10.48
N THR A 315 -0.53 -17.49 -9.27
CA THR A 315 -0.68 -16.57 -8.14
C THR A 315 0.64 -15.92 -7.76
N LEU A 316 1.75 -16.71 -7.72
CA LEU A 316 3.09 -16.20 -7.44
C LEU A 316 3.55 -15.19 -8.50
N ALA A 317 3.36 -15.49 -9.78
CA ALA A 317 3.74 -14.60 -10.86
C ALA A 317 2.95 -13.29 -10.81
N SER A 318 1.63 -13.36 -10.60
CA SER A 318 0.79 -12.17 -10.44
C SER A 318 1.20 -11.31 -9.27
N PHE A 319 1.48 -11.94 -8.12
CA PHE A 319 1.95 -11.24 -6.94
C PHE A 319 3.29 -10.54 -7.20
N ALA A 320 4.26 -11.23 -7.81
CA ALA A 320 5.57 -10.64 -8.12
C ALA A 320 5.45 -9.45 -9.08
N ILE A 321 4.61 -9.58 -10.11
CA ILE A 321 4.37 -8.50 -11.08
C ILE A 321 3.72 -7.30 -10.38
N ALA A 322 2.66 -7.51 -9.60
CA ALA A 322 1.95 -6.43 -8.91
C ALA A 322 2.81 -5.77 -7.82
N ALA A 323 3.58 -6.56 -7.06
CA ALA A 323 4.42 -6.04 -5.97
C ALA A 323 5.65 -5.27 -6.45
N VAL A 324 6.11 -5.47 -7.69
CA VAL A 324 7.33 -4.83 -8.21
C VAL A 324 7.02 -3.87 -9.34
N ALA A 325 6.31 -4.32 -10.38
CA ALA A 325 6.17 -3.55 -11.62
C ALA A 325 5.38 -2.25 -11.39
N LYS A 326 4.27 -2.30 -10.68
CA LYS A 326 3.44 -1.11 -10.40
C LYS A 326 4.18 -0.08 -9.55
N PRO A 327 4.82 -0.41 -8.41
CA PRO A 327 5.61 0.57 -7.65
C PRO A 327 6.79 1.15 -8.42
N VAL A 328 7.46 0.38 -9.27
CA VAL A 328 8.52 0.89 -10.15
C VAL A 328 7.98 1.94 -11.11
N LEU A 329 6.82 1.68 -11.71
CA LEU A 329 6.14 2.63 -12.58
C LEU A 329 5.72 3.90 -11.84
N ASP A 330 5.23 3.77 -10.58
CA ASP A 330 4.86 4.89 -9.72
C ASP A 330 6.07 5.74 -9.28
N VAL A 331 7.24 5.12 -9.08
CA VAL A 331 8.50 5.84 -8.87
C VAL A 331 8.92 6.58 -10.14
N SER A 332 8.76 5.96 -11.31
CA SER A 332 9.10 6.59 -12.60
C SER A 332 8.26 7.82 -12.89
N ILE A 333 6.93 7.74 -12.69
CA ILE A 333 6.04 8.89 -12.89
C ILE A 333 6.29 10.02 -11.87
N THR A 334 6.76 9.67 -10.66
CA THR A 334 7.24 10.66 -9.68
C THR A 334 8.48 11.40 -10.19
N GLY A 335 9.37 10.69 -10.89
CA GLY A 335 10.52 11.28 -11.57
C GLY A 335 10.12 12.24 -12.71
N VAL A 336 9.13 11.86 -13.51
CA VAL A 336 8.57 12.75 -14.55
C VAL A 336 8.03 14.03 -13.93
N TYR A 337 7.24 13.92 -12.85
CA TYR A 337 6.74 15.10 -12.13
C TYR A 337 7.89 15.98 -11.63
N ALA A 338 8.94 15.39 -11.06
CA ALA A 338 10.11 16.13 -10.57
C ALA A 338 10.81 16.89 -11.71
N LEU A 339 11.05 16.24 -12.86
CA LEU A 339 11.66 16.87 -14.03
C LEU A 339 10.81 18.02 -14.60
N ARG A 340 9.49 17.80 -14.75
CA ARG A 340 8.57 18.82 -15.29
C ARG A 340 8.38 20.02 -14.33
N THR A 341 8.72 19.86 -13.04
CA THR A 341 8.73 20.96 -12.04
C THR A 341 10.11 21.57 -11.83
N GLY A 342 11.09 21.28 -12.72
CA GLY A 342 12.44 21.86 -12.69
C GLY A 342 13.35 21.28 -11.59
N ARG A 343 12.97 20.15 -10.97
CA ARG A 343 13.80 19.48 -9.97
C ARG A 343 14.88 18.62 -10.64
N ARG A 344 16.07 18.62 -10.07
CA ARG A 344 17.16 17.78 -10.60
C ARG A 344 16.89 16.32 -10.26
N VAL A 345 16.98 15.47 -11.27
CA VAL A 345 16.98 14.01 -11.13
C VAL A 345 18.37 13.55 -11.57
N GLU A 346 19.20 13.25 -10.58
CA GLU A 346 20.53 12.71 -10.80
C GLU A 346 20.46 11.22 -11.12
N SER A 347 21.52 10.67 -11.71
CA SER A 347 21.55 9.23 -12.01
C SER A 347 21.50 8.41 -10.72
N TRP A 348 20.66 7.41 -10.72
CA TRP A 348 20.55 6.42 -9.63
C TRP A 348 21.89 5.71 -9.46
N ARG A 349 22.52 5.84 -8.30
CA ARG A 349 23.80 5.15 -8.03
C ARG A 349 23.60 3.64 -7.98
N GLU A 350 24.50 2.90 -8.62
CA GLU A 350 24.61 1.46 -8.45
C GLU A 350 24.79 1.11 -6.97
N ARG A 351 24.09 0.08 -6.50
CA ARG A 351 24.10 -0.35 -5.10
C ARG A 351 24.50 -1.82 -5.02
N ALA A 352 24.76 -2.25 -3.79
CA ALA A 352 25.16 -3.63 -3.49
C ALA A 352 24.17 -4.67 -4.09
N PRO A 353 24.65 -5.87 -4.47
CA PRO A 353 23.79 -6.92 -5.01
C PRO A 353 22.57 -7.21 -4.13
N LEU A 354 21.41 -7.39 -4.75
CA LEU A 354 20.12 -7.60 -4.06
C LEU A 354 20.17 -8.75 -3.04
N LEU A 355 20.81 -9.87 -3.39
CA LEU A 355 20.94 -11.03 -2.51
C LEU A 355 21.71 -10.72 -1.21
N SER A 356 22.76 -9.92 -1.29
CA SER A 356 23.53 -9.51 -0.10
C SER A 356 22.72 -8.58 0.82
N ALA A 357 21.86 -7.74 0.25
CA ALA A 357 20.94 -6.90 1.01
C ALA A 357 19.86 -7.77 1.68
N ALA A 358 19.21 -8.66 0.95
CA ALA A 358 18.20 -9.58 1.47
C ALA A 358 18.71 -10.44 2.63
N SER A 359 19.91 -11.03 2.49
CA SER A 359 20.51 -11.85 3.55
C SER A 359 20.83 -11.05 4.83
N ARG A 360 21.23 -9.78 4.69
CA ARG A 360 21.44 -8.89 5.86
C ARG A 360 20.12 -8.59 6.59
N TYR A 361 19.05 -8.27 5.84
CA TYR A 361 17.73 -8.01 6.42
C TYR A 361 17.15 -9.26 7.08
N LEU A 362 17.29 -10.43 6.47
CA LEU A 362 16.81 -11.68 7.05
C LEU A 362 17.53 -11.98 8.38
N ARG A 363 18.86 -11.89 8.41
CA ARG A 363 19.63 -12.07 9.66
C ARG A 363 19.28 -11.05 10.73
N ALA A 364 19.03 -9.79 10.34
CA ALA A 364 18.60 -8.76 11.28
C ALA A 364 17.18 -9.05 11.80
N GLY A 365 16.28 -9.52 10.92
CA GLY A 365 14.91 -9.89 11.24
C GLY A 365 14.84 -11.05 12.24
N VAL A 366 15.59 -12.12 12.01
CA VAL A 366 15.67 -13.27 12.93
C VAL A 366 16.18 -12.85 14.31
N ARG A 367 17.21 -12.00 14.35
CA ARG A 367 17.72 -11.47 15.62
C ARG A 367 16.70 -10.60 16.36
N GLU A 368 15.94 -9.77 15.64
CA GLU A 368 14.92 -8.92 16.24
C GLU A 368 13.72 -9.73 16.72
N LEU A 369 13.29 -10.75 15.94
CA LEU A 369 12.26 -11.69 16.36
C LEU A 369 12.68 -12.44 17.64
N ALA A 370 13.91 -12.94 17.71
CA ALA A 370 14.43 -13.58 18.90
C ALA A 370 14.50 -12.64 20.12
N ARG A 371 14.82 -11.36 19.93
CA ARG A 371 14.76 -10.35 20.98
C ARG A 371 13.32 -10.11 21.44
N PHE A 372 12.39 -9.97 20.48
CA PHE A 372 10.97 -9.75 20.78
C PHE A 372 10.39 -10.88 21.64
N VAL A 373 10.68 -12.14 21.30
CA VAL A 373 10.22 -13.31 22.07
C VAL A 373 10.81 -13.35 23.48
N ARG A 374 12.06 -12.91 23.66
CA ARG A 374 12.74 -12.90 24.97
C ARG A 374 12.44 -11.67 25.82
N ASP A 375 11.84 -10.63 25.22
CA ASP A 375 11.54 -9.40 25.95
C ASP A 375 10.27 -9.54 26.78
N PRO A 376 10.36 -9.47 28.14
CA PRO A 376 9.17 -9.55 29.00
C PRO A 376 8.11 -8.49 28.67
N GLY A 377 8.52 -7.33 28.14
CA GLY A 377 7.60 -6.29 27.69
C GLY A 377 6.75 -6.68 26.47
N SER A 378 7.07 -7.78 25.79
CA SER A 378 6.26 -8.34 24.70
C SER A 378 5.16 -9.27 25.20
N ALA A 379 5.35 -9.90 26.38
CA ALA A 379 4.47 -10.94 26.89
C ALA A 379 2.98 -10.53 26.97
N PRO A 380 2.60 -9.35 27.47
CA PRO A 380 1.18 -8.96 27.51
C PRO A 380 0.56 -8.84 26.12
N PHE A 381 1.32 -8.42 25.10
CA PHE A 381 0.83 -8.33 23.71
C PHE A 381 0.68 -9.72 23.08
N VAL A 382 1.60 -10.64 23.39
CA VAL A 382 1.51 -12.04 22.94
C VAL A 382 0.31 -12.71 23.60
N ALA A 383 0.10 -12.53 24.89
CA ALA A 383 -1.06 -13.06 25.60
C ALA A 383 -2.38 -12.50 25.05
N LEU A 384 -2.45 -11.19 24.79
CA LEU A 384 -3.64 -10.55 24.24
C LEU A 384 -3.93 -11.03 22.81
N ALA A 385 -2.90 -11.15 21.96
CA ALA A 385 -3.04 -11.66 20.60
C ALA A 385 -3.52 -13.12 20.60
N ALA A 386 -2.94 -13.98 21.43
CA ALA A 386 -3.34 -15.36 21.58
C ALA A 386 -4.78 -15.50 22.12
N ALA A 387 -5.13 -14.71 23.14
CA ALA A 387 -6.49 -14.69 23.70
C ALA A 387 -7.52 -14.21 22.67
N SER A 388 -7.22 -13.17 21.89
CA SER A 388 -8.10 -12.67 20.83
C SER A 388 -8.33 -13.72 19.73
N LEU A 389 -7.27 -14.40 19.30
CA LEU A 389 -7.35 -15.49 18.32
C LEU A 389 -8.17 -16.67 18.86
N ALA A 390 -7.90 -17.10 20.09
CA ALA A 390 -8.61 -18.21 20.72
C ALA A 390 -10.10 -17.91 20.97
N ALA A 391 -10.41 -16.71 21.49
CA ALA A 391 -11.78 -16.30 21.71
C ALA A 391 -12.58 -16.23 20.40
N SER A 392 -12.00 -15.64 19.34
CA SER A 392 -12.65 -15.59 18.04
C SER A 392 -12.77 -16.96 17.37
N TRP A 393 -11.81 -17.87 17.60
CA TRP A 393 -11.91 -19.26 17.17
C TRP A 393 -13.12 -19.96 17.80
N VAL A 394 -13.30 -19.85 19.14
CA VAL A 394 -14.45 -20.41 19.84
C VAL A 394 -15.78 -19.83 19.32
N VAL A 395 -15.83 -18.52 19.09
CA VAL A 395 -17.01 -17.86 18.49
C VAL A 395 -17.26 -18.38 17.09
N GLY A 396 -16.22 -18.53 16.27
CA GLY A 396 -16.30 -19.08 14.91
C GLY A 396 -16.83 -20.51 14.88
N ASP A 397 -16.34 -21.37 15.77
CA ASP A 397 -16.81 -22.75 15.92
C ASP A 397 -18.30 -22.80 16.32
N TYR A 398 -18.70 -22.01 17.30
CA TYR A 398 -20.10 -21.90 17.72
C TYR A 398 -21.01 -21.44 16.57
N LEU A 399 -20.63 -20.37 15.87
CA LEU A 399 -21.39 -19.86 14.74
C LEU A 399 -21.41 -20.84 13.56
N GLY A 400 -20.31 -21.55 13.32
CA GLY A 400 -20.15 -22.53 12.25
C GLY A 400 -21.03 -23.78 12.46
N ARG A 401 -21.30 -24.14 13.71
CA ARG A 401 -22.26 -25.21 14.05
C ARG A 401 -23.70 -24.72 13.96
N GLY A 402 -23.95 -23.42 14.19
CA GLY A 402 -25.27 -22.80 14.23
C GLY A 402 -25.61 -21.95 13.01
N ALA A 403 -25.66 -20.63 13.23
CA ALA A 403 -26.15 -19.65 12.25
C ALA A 403 -25.37 -19.62 10.92
N LEU A 404 -24.10 -19.93 10.94
CA LEU A 404 -23.23 -19.95 9.75
C LEU A 404 -22.90 -21.38 9.25
N ALA A 405 -23.70 -22.39 9.65
CA ALA A 405 -23.52 -23.77 9.19
C ALA A 405 -23.51 -23.92 7.64
N PRO A 406 -24.29 -23.18 6.85
CA PRO A 406 -24.22 -23.25 5.39
C PRO A 406 -22.83 -22.82 4.87
N LEU A 407 -22.26 -21.73 5.41
CA LEU A 407 -20.94 -21.25 5.06
C LEU A 407 -19.85 -22.25 5.45
N SER A 408 -19.92 -22.77 6.67
CA SER A 408 -18.99 -23.77 7.17
C SER A 408 -18.97 -25.04 6.30
N ARG A 409 -20.14 -25.45 5.73
CA ARG A 409 -20.23 -26.55 4.73
C ARG A 409 -19.56 -26.23 3.40
N LEU A 410 -19.57 -24.95 2.98
CA LEU A 410 -18.89 -24.52 1.74
C LEU A 410 -17.37 -24.51 1.90
N LEU A 411 -16.86 -24.15 3.09
CA LEU A 411 -15.44 -24.08 3.38
C LEU A 411 -14.78 -25.46 3.52
N VAL A 412 -15.51 -26.45 4.03
CA VAL A 412 -14.99 -27.80 4.30
C VAL A 412 -15.83 -28.86 3.62
N LYS A 413 -15.25 -29.57 2.65
CA LYS A 413 -15.80 -30.80 2.04
C LYS A 413 -15.13 -31.99 2.71
N ARG A 414 -15.83 -32.67 3.63
CA ARG A 414 -15.32 -33.86 4.32
C ARG A 414 -14.96 -34.98 3.33
N GLY A 415 -13.92 -35.71 3.67
CA GLY A 415 -13.49 -36.90 2.91
C GLY A 415 -12.66 -36.61 1.66
N ARG A 416 -12.40 -35.32 1.35
CA ARG A 416 -11.53 -34.92 0.23
C ARG A 416 -10.53 -33.89 0.72
N LEU A 417 -9.27 -34.15 0.41
CA LEU A 417 -8.25 -33.09 0.41
C LEU A 417 -8.70 -32.00 -0.56
N SER A 418 -8.47 -30.73 -0.22
CA SER A 418 -8.70 -29.65 -1.16
C SER A 418 -8.07 -29.99 -2.52
N PRO A 419 -8.74 -29.75 -3.66
CA PRO A 419 -8.14 -29.96 -4.98
C PRO A 419 -6.76 -29.28 -5.09
N PHE A 420 -6.56 -28.21 -4.38
CA PHE A 420 -5.27 -27.52 -4.24
C PHE A 420 -4.14 -28.41 -3.74
N ILE A 421 -4.44 -29.35 -2.83
CA ILE A 421 -3.42 -30.21 -2.20
C ILE A 421 -3.28 -31.54 -2.95
N SER A 422 -4.35 -32.00 -3.62
CA SER A 422 -4.38 -33.35 -4.23
C SER A 422 -3.80 -33.42 -5.65
N GLU A 423 -3.90 -32.33 -6.42
CA GLU A 423 -3.58 -32.32 -7.86
C GLU A 423 -2.35 -31.47 -8.21
N THR A 424 -1.70 -30.86 -7.22
CA THR A 424 -0.70 -29.83 -7.44
C THR A 424 0.72 -30.31 -7.11
N LEU A 425 1.70 -29.72 -7.79
CA LEU A 425 3.10 -29.90 -7.41
C LEU A 425 3.32 -29.34 -6.00
N PRO A 426 3.74 -30.15 -5.00
CA PRO A 426 3.83 -29.69 -3.62
C PRO A 426 4.68 -28.42 -3.43
N VAL A 427 5.72 -28.26 -4.26
CA VAL A 427 6.62 -27.09 -4.21
C VAL A 427 5.89 -25.78 -4.52
N SER A 428 4.92 -25.79 -5.43
CA SER A 428 4.15 -24.58 -5.75
C SER A 428 3.19 -24.20 -4.62
N VAL A 429 2.60 -25.21 -3.97
CA VAL A 429 1.77 -25.00 -2.77
C VAL A 429 2.57 -24.36 -1.64
N VAL A 430 3.83 -24.79 -1.42
CA VAL A 430 4.73 -24.16 -0.44
C VAL A 430 4.83 -22.66 -0.67
N TRP A 431 5.09 -22.23 -1.90
CA TRP A 431 5.25 -20.80 -2.17
C TRP A 431 3.95 -20.01 -2.02
N GLU A 432 2.83 -20.57 -2.43
CA GLU A 432 1.52 -19.93 -2.28
C GLU A 432 1.16 -19.74 -0.81
N VAL A 433 1.20 -20.80 -0.02
CA VAL A 433 0.93 -20.78 1.41
C VAL A 433 1.91 -19.84 2.13
N PHE A 434 3.21 -19.98 1.85
CA PHE A 434 4.23 -19.12 2.45
C PHE A 434 3.97 -17.64 2.17
N LEU A 435 3.79 -17.26 0.90
CA LEU A 435 3.60 -15.85 0.55
C LEU A 435 2.32 -15.28 1.12
N ASN A 436 1.22 -16.06 1.10
CA ASN A 436 -0.04 -15.63 1.69
C ASN A 436 0.13 -15.38 3.20
N ASN A 437 0.69 -16.33 3.93
CA ASN A 437 0.82 -16.26 5.39
C ASN A 437 1.87 -15.21 5.81
N TRP A 438 2.98 -15.11 5.06
CA TRP A 438 3.98 -14.08 5.30
C TRP A 438 3.45 -12.67 4.99
N LYS A 439 2.68 -12.49 3.91
CA LYS A 439 2.01 -11.22 3.62
C LYS A 439 1.07 -10.82 4.77
N VAL A 440 0.24 -11.73 5.24
CA VAL A 440 -0.66 -11.49 6.39
C VAL A 440 0.14 -11.13 7.64
N ALA A 441 1.20 -11.86 7.96
CA ALA A 441 2.06 -11.58 9.11
C ALA A 441 2.76 -10.22 9.00
N ALA A 442 3.25 -9.85 7.81
CA ALA A 442 3.84 -8.53 7.57
C ALA A 442 2.79 -7.41 7.72
N MET A 443 1.58 -7.63 7.20
CA MET A 443 0.47 -6.70 7.34
C MET A 443 0.04 -6.53 8.79
N CYS A 444 0.00 -7.60 9.59
CA CYS A 444 -0.30 -7.53 11.02
C CYS A 444 0.78 -6.76 11.78
N SER A 445 2.05 -7.09 11.57
CA SER A 445 3.17 -6.45 12.28
C SER A 445 3.26 -4.94 11.99
N LEU A 446 3.18 -4.54 10.73
CA LEU A 446 3.25 -3.15 10.29
C LEU A 446 1.91 -2.43 10.47
N GLY A 447 0.81 -3.14 10.37
CA GLY A 447 -0.55 -2.64 10.52
C GLY A 447 -0.85 -2.09 11.91
N GLY A 448 0.01 -2.36 12.89
CA GLY A 448 -0.01 -1.69 14.19
C GLY A 448 0.08 -0.17 14.10
N PHE A 449 0.61 0.36 13.01
CA PHE A 449 0.54 1.78 12.67
C PHE A 449 -0.91 2.31 12.65
N PHE A 450 -1.86 1.51 12.25
CA PHE A 450 -3.29 1.84 12.17
C PHE A 450 -4.11 1.30 13.36
N HIS A 451 -3.51 0.87 14.42
CA HIS A 451 -4.08 0.38 15.69
C HIS A 451 -5.13 -0.74 15.52
N VAL A 452 -6.07 -0.60 14.59
CA VAL A 452 -7.19 -1.51 14.37
C VAL A 452 -6.80 -2.80 13.64
N VAL A 453 -5.74 -2.78 12.82
CA VAL A 453 -5.38 -3.90 11.94
C VAL A 453 -4.96 -5.16 12.71
N PRO A 454 -4.05 -5.12 13.69
CA PRO A 454 -3.63 -6.34 14.38
C PRO A 454 -4.77 -7.05 15.13
N PRO A 455 -5.59 -6.37 15.98
CA PRO A 455 -6.68 -7.05 16.65
C PRO A 455 -7.75 -7.57 15.67
N LEU A 456 -8.07 -6.80 14.63
CA LEU A 456 -9.01 -7.23 13.61
C LEU A 456 -8.50 -8.48 12.87
N ALA A 457 -7.21 -8.55 12.56
CA ALA A 457 -6.61 -9.71 11.94
C ALA A 457 -6.71 -10.96 12.84
N ALA A 458 -6.46 -10.82 14.15
CA ALA A 458 -6.64 -11.92 15.10
C ALA A 458 -8.09 -12.39 15.12
N LEU A 459 -9.04 -11.46 15.19
CA LEU A 459 -10.47 -11.77 15.21
C LEU A 459 -10.94 -12.47 13.93
N VAL A 460 -10.58 -11.97 12.76
CA VAL A 460 -10.99 -12.56 11.48
C VAL A 460 -10.37 -13.94 11.27
N ASN A 461 -9.06 -14.09 11.54
CA ASN A 461 -8.40 -15.38 11.35
C ASN A 461 -8.91 -16.43 12.35
N GLY A 462 -9.13 -16.05 13.62
CA GLY A 462 -9.74 -16.95 14.60
C GLY A 462 -11.16 -17.36 14.20
N LEU A 463 -11.99 -16.40 13.75
CA LEU A 463 -13.35 -16.69 13.28
C LEU A 463 -13.33 -17.70 12.11
N VAL A 464 -12.49 -17.48 11.09
CA VAL A 464 -12.37 -18.38 9.94
C VAL A 464 -11.90 -19.76 10.39
N LEU A 465 -10.89 -19.83 11.26
CA LEU A 465 -10.39 -21.09 11.80
C LEU A 465 -11.52 -21.84 12.55
N GLY A 466 -12.32 -21.12 13.33
CA GLY A 466 -13.48 -21.69 14.02
C GLY A 466 -14.56 -22.22 13.08
N LEU A 467 -14.87 -21.46 12.02
CA LEU A 467 -15.82 -21.94 10.99
C LEU A 467 -15.35 -23.23 10.29
N VAL A 468 -14.04 -23.36 10.08
CA VAL A 468 -13.45 -24.57 9.51
C VAL A 468 -13.53 -25.73 10.50
N THR A 469 -13.11 -25.54 11.75
CA THR A 469 -13.09 -26.61 12.77
C THR A 469 -14.49 -27.06 13.18
N ALA A 470 -15.50 -26.20 13.07
CA ALA A 470 -16.89 -26.53 13.33
C ALA A 470 -17.42 -27.74 12.53
N ARG A 471 -16.75 -28.12 11.44
CA ARG A 471 -17.12 -29.23 10.52
C ARG A 471 -16.23 -30.45 10.63
N LEU A 472 -15.15 -30.34 11.36
CA LEU A 472 -14.16 -31.40 11.50
C LEU A 472 -14.40 -32.17 12.83
N GLU A 473 -14.18 -33.48 12.79
CA GLU A 473 -14.03 -34.25 14.01
C GLU A 473 -12.71 -33.87 14.70
N PRO A 474 -12.59 -34.05 16.03
CA PRO A 474 -11.35 -33.70 16.73
C PRO A 474 -10.08 -34.29 16.14
N LEU A 475 -10.15 -35.56 15.69
CA LEU A 475 -9.03 -36.23 15.04
C LEU A 475 -8.74 -35.63 13.65
N GLU A 476 -9.77 -35.32 12.88
CA GLU A 476 -9.61 -34.65 11.58
C GLU A 476 -8.95 -33.28 11.76
N ALA A 477 -9.43 -32.46 12.70
CA ALA A 477 -8.86 -31.17 13.02
C ALA A 477 -7.39 -31.28 13.46
N ALA A 478 -7.08 -32.25 14.33
CA ALA A 478 -5.71 -32.50 14.77
C ALA A 478 -4.77 -32.86 13.60
N ILE A 479 -5.20 -33.74 12.69
CA ILE A 479 -4.37 -34.16 11.58
C ILE A 479 -4.22 -33.08 10.49
N LEU A 480 -5.29 -32.34 10.23
CA LEU A 480 -5.29 -31.36 9.14
C LEU A 480 -4.67 -30.02 9.56
N ILE A 481 -4.74 -29.64 10.83
CA ILE A 481 -4.31 -28.32 11.30
C ILE A 481 -3.05 -28.39 12.18
N ALA A 482 -2.94 -29.34 13.10
CA ALA A 482 -1.89 -29.30 14.10
C ALA A 482 -0.45 -29.40 13.52
N PRO A 483 -0.15 -30.18 12.46
CA PRO A 483 1.22 -30.32 11.98
C PRO A 483 1.86 -28.98 11.56
N HIS A 484 1.18 -28.19 10.74
CA HIS A 484 1.67 -26.88 10.30
C HIS A 484 1.26 -25.77 11.27
N GLY A 485 0.07 -25.88 11.88
CA GLY A 485 -0.46 -24.92 12.85
C GLY A 485 0.40 -24.76 14.10
N ALA A 486 1.12 -25.83 14.53
CA ALA A 486 2.08 -25.74 15.62
C ALA A 486 3.20 -24.71 15.40
N VAL A 487 3.50 -24.39 14.14
CA VAL A 487 4.51 -23.39 13.75
C VAL A 487 3.84 -22.10 13.28
N GLU A 488 2.79 -22.21 12.47
CA GLU A 488 2.12 -21.08 11.85
C GLU A 488 1.35 -20.23 12.86
N LEU A 489 0.53 -20.83 13.75
CA LEU A 489 -0.26 -20.08 14.72
C LEU A 489 0.60 -19.27 15.70
N PRO A 490 1.69 -19.80 16.29
CA PRO A 490 2.62 -18.98 17.05
C PRO A 490 3.25 -17.85 16.25
N ALA A 491 3.65 -18.10 15.00
CA ALA A 491 4.21 -17.07 14.12
C ALA A 491 3.18 -15.96 13.84
N PHE A 492 1.94 -16.32 13.58
CA PHE A 492 0.83 -15.38 13.41
C PHE A 492 0.57 -14.58 14.69
N VAL A 493 0.49 -15.22 15.86
CA VAL A 493 0.33 -14.57 17.17
C VAL A 493 1.45 -13.56 17.41
N LEU A 494 2.69 -13.92 17.12
CA LEU A 494 3.85 -13.02 17.25
C LEU A 494 3.74 -11.81 16.30
N SER A 495 3.22 -12.00 15.09
CA SER A 495 3.01 -10.90 14.15
C SER A 495 1.96 -9.91 14.64
N VAL A 496 0.83 -10.42 15.15
CA VAL A 496 -0.24 -9.61 15.75
C VAL A 496 0.26 -8.88 17.00
N ALA A 497 0.98 -9.58 17.87
CA ALA A 497 1.58 -9.01 19.08
C ALA A 497 2.58 -7.89 18.77
N ALA A 498 3.41 -8.06 17.75
CA ALA A 498 4.34 -7.03 17.28
C ALA A 498 3.60 -5.77 16.79
N GLY A 499 2.51 -5.97 16.05
CA GLY A 499 1.63 -4.89 15.62
C GLY A 499 0.92 -4.21 16.79
N MET A 500 0.35 -4.95 17.73
CA MET A 500 -0.26 -4.38 18.93
C MET A 500 0.75 -3.58 19.77
N ARG A 501 1.97 -4.08 19.90
CA ARG A 501 3.05 -3.36 20.57
C ARG A 501 3.43 -2.09 19.84
N LEU A 502 3.49 -2.11 18.51
CA LEU A 502 3.69 -0.90 17.68
C LEU A 502 2.57 0.11 17.93
N SER A 503 1.30 -0.35 17.94
CA SER A 503 0.13 0.48 18.24
C SER A 503 0.25 1.16 19.61
N PHE A 504 0.60 0.40 20.63
CA PHE A 504 0.79 0.90 22.00
C PHE A 504 1.91 1.95 22.06
N TYR A 505 3.02 1.69 21.36
CA TYR A 505 4.15 2.62 21.30
C TYR A 505 3.76 3.95 20.67
N LEU A 506 2.97 3.90 19.58
CA LEU A 506 2.45 5.09 18.92
C LEU A 506 1.48 5.89 19.79
N ALA A 507 0.65 5.21 20.57
CA ALA A 507 -0.33 5.85 21.45
C ALA A 507 0.31 6.51 22.67
N THR A 508 1.43 5.96 23.18
CA THR A 508 2.01 6.37 24.48
C THR A 508 3.30 7.18 24.35
N ARG A 509 4.06 7.00 23.29
CA ARG A 509 5.37 7.62 23.11
C ARG A 509 5.54 8.12 21.68
N ARG A 510 5.43 9.43 21.48
CA ARG A 510 5.65 10.06 20.16
C ARG A 510 7.11 10.02 19.70
N GLU A 511 8.06 9.92 20.63
CA GLU A 511 9.49 9.79 20.35
C GLU A 511 9.83 8.31 20.11
N GLY A 512 10.54 8.01 19.01
CA GLY A 512 10.95 6.63 18.67
C GLY A 512 10.06 5.90 17.64
N LEU A 513 9.11 6.58 16.98
CA LEU A 513 8.27 6.01 15.92
C LEU A 513 9.09 5.25 14.87
N THR A 514 10.18 5.84 14.41
CA THR A 514 11.06 5.24 13.40
C THR A 514 11.63 3.91 13.86
N GLU A 515 12.08 3.84 15.12
CA GLU A 515 12.66 2.61 15.68
C GLU A 515 11.57 1.55 15.88
N ALA A 516 10.37 1.95 16.34
CA ALA A 516 9.24 1.05 16.49
C ALA A 516 8.80 0.44 15.14
N LEU A 517 8.69 1.26 14.08
CA LEU A 517 8.40 0.79 12.72
C LEU A 517 9.51 -0.11 12.18
N ARG A 518 10.78 0.25 12.41
CA ARG A 518 11.93 -0.56 11.99
C ARG A 518 11.91 -1.94 12.66
N ARG A 519 11.62 -2.00 13.95
CA ARG A 519 11.51 -3.27 14.70
C ARG A 519 10.35 -4.12 14.18
N ALA A 520 9.16 -3.53 14.00
CA ALA A 520 8.01 -4.23 13.43
C ALA A 520 8.30 -4.79 12.03
N ALA A 521 8.98 -4.02 11.17
CA ALA A 521 9.41 -4.46 9.86
C ALA A 521 10.41 -5.61 9.93
N LEU A 522 11.40 -5.54 10.83
CA LEU A 522 12.38 -6.61 11.01
C LEU A 522 11.74 -7.88 11.57
N ILE A 523 10.78 -7.77 12.50
CA ILE A 523 10.02 -8.92 13.00
C ILE A 523 9.25 -9.58 11.83
N ALA A 524 8.57 -8.80 10.99
CA ALA A 524 7.88 -9.30 9.81
C ALA A 524 8.83 -10.08 8.86
N VAL A 525 10.04 -9.56 8.64
CA VAL A 525 11.08 -10.27 7.87
C VAL A 525 11.55 -11.54 8.58
N GLY A 526 11.73 -11.50 9.89
CA GLY A 526 12.17 -12.66 10.69
C GLY A 526 11.16 -13.81 10.69
N LEU A 527 9.86 -13.49 10.63
CA LEU A 527 8.77 -14.46 10.55
C LEU A 527 8.73 -15.25 9.24
N ALA A 528 9.47 -14.82 8.20
CA ALA A 528 9.55 -15.57 6.95
C ALA A 528 10.07 -17.00 7.14
N ILE A 529 11.02 -17.22 8.06
CA ILE A 529 11.60 -18.57 8.28
C ILE A 529 10.57 -19.54 8.88
N PRO A 530 9.92 -19.26 10.03
CA PRO A 530 8.94 -20.19 10.58
C PRO A 530 7.73 -20.37 9.66
N LEU A 531 7.28 -19.33 8.95
CA LEU A 531 6.16 -19.44 8.01
C LEU A 531 6.51 -20.27 6.77
N LEU A 532 7.75 -20.20 6.28
CA LEU A 532 8.22 -21.10 5.21
C LEU A 532 8.25 -22.55 5.71
N ALA A 533 8.72 -22.79 6.94
CA ALA A 533 8.70 -24.12 7.52
C ALA A 533 7.26 -24.67 7.67
N ALA A 534 6.32 -23.85 8.14
CA ALA A 534 4.91 -24.21 8.22
C ALA A 534 4.34 -24.56 6.84
N ALA A 535 4.63 -23.76 5.81
CA ALA A 535 4.18 -24.00 4.44
C ALA A 535 4.74 -25.33 3.87
N VAL A 536 5.98 -25.68 4.18
CA VAL A 536 6.57 -26.98 3.81
C VAL A 536 5.82 -28.12 4.52
N ILE A 537 5.54 -27.99 5.81
CA ILE A 537 4.78 -28.99 6.57
C ILE A 537 3.37 -29.13 5.98
N GLU A 538 2.69 -28.04 5.69
CA GLU A 538 1.34 -28.04 5.12
C GLU A 538 1.30 -28.72 3.75
N ALA A 539 2.28 -28.44 2.88
CA ALA A 539 2.29 -28.98 1.53
C ALA A 539 2.75 -30.45 1.43
N PHE A 540 3.66 -30.88 2.31
CA PHE A 540 4.26 -32.22 2.23
C PHE A 540 3.78 -33.17 3.31
N VAL A 541 3.65 -32.73 4.56
CA VAL A 541 3.38 -33.61 5.72
C VAL A 541 1.88 -33.79 5.93
N THR A 542 1.12 -32.71 5.96
CA THR A 542 -0.32 -32.73 6.26
C THR A 542 -1.12 -33.63 5.30
N PRO A 543 -0.91 -33.61 3.96
CA PRO A 543 -1.64 -34.47 3.04
C PRO A 543 -1.30 -35.96 3.23
N GLN A 544 -0.05 -36.27 3.55
CA GLN A 544 0.37 -37.65 3.79
C GLN A 544 -0.26 -38.23 5.04
N LEU A 545 -0.31 -37.43 6.13
CA LEU A 545 -1.00 -37.80 7.36
C LEU A 545 -2.49 -37.99 7.14
N ALA A 546 -3.13 -37.09 6.39
CA ALA A 546 -4.55 -37.19 6.07
C ALA A 546 -4.88 -38.46 5.27
N ARG A 547 -4.04 -38.82 4.29
CA ARG A 547 -4.20 -40.07 3.53
C ARG A 547 -3.97 -41.31 4.41
N ALA A 548 -2.91 -41.31 5.22
CA ALA A 548 -2.53 -42.46 6.03
C ALA A 548 -3.50 -42.74 7.18
N VAL A 549 -4.01 -41.70 7.84
CA VAL A 549 -4.81 -41.84 9.07
C VAL A 549 -6.31 -41.69 8.80
N LEU A 550 -6.70 -40.76 7.93
CA LEU A 550 -8.12 -40.46 7.66
C LEU A 550 -8.65 -41.16 6.39
N GLY A 551 -7.79 -41.76 5.58
CA GLY A 551 -8.15 -42.37 4.29
C GLY A 551 -8.68 -41.35 3.27
N TRP A 552 -8.36 -40.07 3.43
CA TRP A 552 -8.79 -39.01 2.53
C TRP A 552 -8.05 -39.07 1.18
N ARG A 553 -8.74 -38.77 0.11
CA ARG A 553 -8.21 -38.81 -1.27
C ARG A 553 -8.08 -37.42 -1.86
#